data_d6502819fe7e2649ec81afdfa0f6591d
#
_entry.id   d6502819fe7e2649ec81afdfa0f6591d
#
_cell.length_a   1.000
_cell.length_b   1.000
_cell.length_c   1.000
_cell.angle_alpha   90.00
_cell.angle_beta   90.00
_cell.angle_gamma   90.00
#
_symmetry.space_group_name_H-M   'P 1'
#
loop_
_entity.id
_entity.type
_entity.pdbx_description
1 polymer ?
#
loop_
_entity_poly.entity_id
_entity_poly.type
_entity_poly.pdbx_seq_one_letter_code
_entity_poly.pdbx_strand_id
1 'polypeptide(L)'
;MEYVVDTSALLAVASEQPEKAALLRLTRGCSLVAPSSVRWEVGNAISAMFKRRQVTLEQGIAIEQACASVPIRTVDVELAEAIRLSFRLNIYAYDAYVLGCALVMRSPILTLDRGLAAHAKTLGIETPGIVV
;
A
#
# COMPACT_ATOMS: atom_id res chain seq x y z
N MET A 1 12.86 2.43 12.39
CA MET A 1 11.95 1.45 11.81
C MET A 1 11.42 1.95 10.49
N GLU A 2 11.34 1.09 9.52
CA GLU A 2 10.87 1.41 8.18
C GLU A 2 9.73 0.47 7.80
N TYR A 3 8.69 1.00 7.18
CA TYR A 3 7.57 0.21 6.67
C TYR A 3 7.39 0.43 5.19
N VAL A 4 7.06 -0.64 4.47
CA VAL A 4 6.52 -0.57 3.12
C VAL A 4 5.02 -0.36 3.24
N VAL A 5 4.50 0.68 2.60
CA VAL A 5 3.08 1.04 2.69
C VAL A 5 2.36 0.55 1.45
N ASP A 6 1.34 -0.28 1.65
CA ASP A 6 0.42 -0.66 0.59
C ASP A 6 -0.65 0.42 0.41
N THR A 7 -1.20 0.49 -0.79
CA THR A 7 -2.23 1.48 -1.15
C THR A 7 -3.44 1.44 -0.22
N SER A 8 -3.84 0.24 0.25
CA SER A 8 -4.99 0.12 1.16
C SER A 8 -4.78 0.89 2.47
N ALA A 9 -3.58 0.80 3.05
CA ALA A 9 -3.26 1.53 4.27
C ALA A 9 -3.16 3.03 4.02
N LEU A 10 -2.57 3.43 2.91
CA LEU A 10 -2.46 4.85 2.54
C LEU A 10 -3.83 5.47 2.34
N LEU A 11 -4.72 4.79 1.63
CA LEU A 11 -6.08 5.25 1.42
C LEU A 11 -6.89 5.32 2.72
N ALA A 12 -6.66 4.40 3.65
CA ALA A 12 -7.34 4.43 4.94
C ALA A 12 -7.02 5.70 5.73
N VAL A 13 -5.78 6.16 5.66
CA VAL A 13 -5.37 7.42 6.27
C VAL A 13 -5.96 8.62 5.52
N ALA A 14 -5.86 8.60 4.20
CA ALA A 14 -6.28 9.71 3.35
C ALA A 14 -7.80 9.93 3.33
N SER A 15 -8.58 8.88 3.49
CA SER A 15 -10.05 8.93 3.47
C SER A 15 -10.69 8.81 4.85
N GLU A 16 -9.93 9.04 5.92
CA GLU A 16 -10.40 9.07 7.31
C GLU A 16 -11.10 7.78 7.75
N GLN A 17 -10.54 6.63 7.37
CA GLN A 17 -11.07 5.33 7.77
C GLN A 17 -10.80 5.05 9.26
N PRO A 18 -11.54 4.10 9.89
CA PRO A 18 -11.34 3.78 11.32
C PRO A 18 -9.91 3.39 11.68
N GLU A 19 -9.16 2.82 10.74
CA GLU A 19 -7.77 2.37 10.96
C GLU A 19 -6.76 3.53 11.01
N LYS A 20 -7.16 4.75 10.63
CA LYS A 20 -6.23 5.89 10.53
C LYS A 20 -5.47 6.12 11.84
N ALA A 21 -6.16 6.18 12.96
CA ALA A 21 -5.52 6.47 14.25
C ALA A 21 -4.49 5.41 14.61
N ALA A 22 -4.81 4.12 14.38
CA ALA A 22 -3.88 3.02 14.65
C ALA A 22 -2.66 3.09 13.74
N LEU A 23 -2.85 3.40 12.45
CA LEU A 23 -1.76 3.54 11.49
C LEU A 23 -0.84 4.70 11.87
N LEU A 24 -1.41 5.83 12.26
CA LEU A 24 -0.60 7.00 12.68
C LEU A 24 0.22 6.69 13.93
N ARG A 25 -0.35 5.98 14.89
CA ARG A 25 0.39 5.57 16.10
C ARG A 25 1.53 4.61 15.75
N LEU A 26 1.25 3.63 14.91
CA LEU A 26 2.23 2.60 14.53
C LEU A 26 3.42 3.20 13.77
N THR A 27 3.17 4.21 12.94
CA THR A 27 4.20 4.79 12.07
C THR A 27 4.90 6.01 12.64
N ARG A 28 4.54 6.43 13.85
CA ARG A 28 5.16 7.61 14.47
C ARG A 28 6.68 7.41 14.59
N GLY A 29 7.43 8.35 14.02
CA GLY A 29 8.89 8.30 14.02
C GLY A 29 9.50 7.28 13.07
N CYS A 30 8.70 6.65 12.21
CA CYS A 30 9.16 5.66 11.26
C CYS A 30 9.30 6.25 9.85
N SER A 31 10.18 5.64 9.06
CA SER A 31 10.30 5.94 7.63
C SER A 31 9.29 5.12 6.86
N LEU A 32 8.71 5.71 5.82
CA LEU A 32 7.75 5.03 4.96
C LEU A 32 8.32 4.94 3.54
N VAL A 33 8.21 3.76 2.94
CA VAL A 33 8.59 3.52 1.55
C VAL A 33 7.45 2.81 0.84
N ALA A 34 7.42 2.90 -0.48
CA ALA A 34 6.45 2.21 -1.31
C ALA A 34 7.07 1.95 -2.69
N PRO A 35 6.58 0.96 -3.43
CA PRO A 35 7.00 0.83 -4.83
C PRO A 35 6.56 2.08 -5.61
N SER A 36 7.32 2.44 -6.63
CA SER A 36 7.03 3.63 -7.44
C SER A 36 5.65 3.58 -8.12
N SER A 37 5.07 2.39 -8.24
CA SER A 37 3.71 2.18 -8.76
C SER A 37 2.61 2.71 -7.85
N VAL A 38 2.90 3.06 -6.60
CA VAL A 38 1.88 3.45 -5.60
C VAL A 38 0.98 4.59 -6.09
N ARG A 39 1.54 5.55 -6.81
CA ARG A 39 0.77 6.69 -7.33
C ARG A 39 -0.31 6.25 -8.30
N TRP A 40 0.02 5.31 -9.17
CA TRP A 40 -0.92 4.79 -10.17
C TRP A 40 -1.97 3.89 -9.54
N GLU A 41 -1.61 3.16 -8.50
CA GLU A 41 -2.56 2.36 -7.72
C GLU A 41 -3.55 3.25 -6.98
N VAL A 42 -3.12 4.38 -6.42
CA VAL A 42 -4.02 5.37 -5.82
C VAL A 42 -5.02 5.86 -6.84
N GLY A 43 -4.58 6.24 -8.03
CA GLY A 43 -5.46 6.67 -9.12
C GLY A 43 -6.47 5.60 -9.50
N ASN A 44 -6.01 4.35 -9.62
CA ASN A 44 -6.89 3.23 -9.95
C ASN A 44 -7.93 2.98 -8.87
N ALA A 45 -7.54 3.06 -7.60
CA ALA A 45 -8.46 2.88 -6.48
C ALA A 45 -9.53 3.97 -6.44
N ILE A 46 -9.15 5.23 -6.66
CA ILE A 46 -10.09 6.35 -6.69
C ILE A 46 -11.06 6.20 -7.88
N SER A 47 -10.58 5.79 -9.05
CA SER A 47 -11.45 5.54 -10.18
C SER A 47 -12.47 4.43 -9.90
N ALA A 48 -12.09 3.41 -9.15
CA ALA A 48 -13.02 2.36 -8.71
C ALA A 48 -14.08 2.93 -7.74
N MET A 49 -13.71 3.85 -6.87
CA MET A 49 -14.66 4.53 -5.99
C MET A 49 -15.68 5.34 -6.78
N PHE A 50 -15.27 6.02 -7.86
CA PHE A 50 -16.19 6.72 -8.76
C PHE A 50 -17.19 5.76 -9.40
N LYS A 51 -16.70 4.63 -9.91
CA LYS A 51 -17.55 3.61 -10.54
C LYS A 51 -18.59 3.04 -9.58
N ARG A 52 -18.23 2.93 -8.31
CA ARG A 52 -19.13 2.47 -7.25
C ARG A 52 -19.97 3.59 -6.64
N ARG A 53 -19.82 4.81 -7.14
CA ARG A 53 -20.52 6.00 -6.65
C ARG A 53 -20.32 6.24 -5.16
N GLN A 54 -19.11 5.98 -4.68
CA GLN A 54 -18.76 6.13 -3.26
C GLN A 54 -18.28 7.55 -2.93
N VAL A 55 -17.73 8.26 -3.91
CA VAL A 55 -17.17 9.61 -3.70
C VAL A 55 -17.51 10.51 -4.88
N THR A 56 -17.55 11.81 -4.62
CA THR A 56 -17.65 12.85 -5.67
C THR A 56 -16.28 13.12 -6.28
N LEU A 57 -16.24 13.87 -7.37
CA LEU A 57 -14.99 14.29 -7.98
C LEU A 57 -14.13 15.08 -6.98
N GLU A 58 -14.72 16.03 -6.28
CA GLU A 58 -14.00 16.84 -5.30
C GLU A 58 -13.43 15.99 -4.17
N GLN A 59 -14.19 15.00 -3.70
CA GLN A 59 -13.72 14.06 -2.68
C GLN A 59 -12.58 13.21 -3.19
N GLY A 60 -12.68 12.72 -4.43
CA GLY A 60 -11.60 11.93 -5.05
C GLY A 60 -10.31 12.72 -5.18
N ILE A 61 -10.38 13.97 -5.62
CA ILE A 61 -9.20 14.84 -5.72
C ILE A 61 -8.62 15.11 -4.33
N ALA A 62 -9.47 15.34 -3.32
CA ALA A 62 -9.02 15.56 -1.94
C ALA A 62 -8.29 14.33 -1.39
N ILE A 63 -8.76 13.11 -1.69
CA ILE A 63 -8.10 11.87 -1.28
C ILE A 63 -6.73 11.77 -1.94
N GLU A 64 -6.63 12.06 -3.25
CA GLU A 64 -5.33 12.05 -3.96
C GLU A 64 -4.36 13.03 -3.31
N GLN A 65 -4.80 14.25 -3.03
CA GLN A 65 -3.96 15.28 -2.41
C GLN A 65 -3.49 14.86 -1.02
N ALA A 66 -4.37 14.23 -0.24
CA ALA A 66 -4.02 13.69 1.08
C ALA A 66 -2.97 12.59 0.96
N CYS A 67 -3.11 11.67 0.00
CA CYS A 67 -2.11 10.64 -0.27
C CYS A 67 -0.76 11.26 -0.65
N ALA A 68 -0.77 12.27 -1.53
CA ALA A 68 0.45 12.93 -1.98
C ALA A 68 1.16 13.70 -0.86
N SER A 69 0.44 14.10 0.19
CA SER A 69 1.02 14.83 1.33
C SER A 69 1.73 13.92 2.33
N VAL A 70 1.51 12.62 2.28
CA VAL A 70 2.19 11.67 3.18
C VAL A 70 3.65 11.52 2.72
N PRO A 71 4.64 11.72 3.58
CA PRO A 71 6.04 11.62 3.19
C PRO A 71 6.43 10.15 3.00
N ILE A 72 6.40 9.69 1.77
CA ILE A 72 6.76 8.33 1.38
C ILE A 72 7.88 8.40 0.34
N ARG A 73 8.97 7.67 0.59
CA ARG A 73 10.02 7.50 -0.41
C ARG A 73 9.65 6.35 -1.33
N THR A 74 9.65 6.58 -2.64
CA THR A 74 9.36 5.54 -3.62
C THR A 74 10.61 4.78 -4.00
N VAL A 75 10.44 3.49 -4.26
CA VAL A 75 11.51 2.56 -4.61
C VAL A 75 11.13 1.86 -5.91
N ASP A 76 12.05 1.84 -6.87
CA ASP A 76 11.85 1.09 -8.09
C ASP A 76 12.06 -0.40 -7.82
N VAL A 77 11.10 -1.20 -8.26
CA VAL A 77 11.16 -2.66 -8.16
C VAL A 77 11.59 -3.20 -9.52
N GLU A 78 12.51 -4.16 -9.53
CA GLU A 78 12.90 -4.80 -10.77
C GLU A 78 11.70 -5.54 -11.36
N LEU A 79 11.27 -5.12 -12.56
CA LEU A 79 10.04 -5.64 -13.16
C LEU A 79 10.11 -7.14 -13.43
N ALA A 80 11.26 -7.65 -13.89
CA ALA A 80 11.41 -9.08 -14.16
C ALA A 80 11.23 -9.91 -12.88
N GLU A 81 11.76 -9.45 -11.74
CA GLU A 81 11.57 -10.14 -10.47
C GLU A 81 10.12 -10.10 -10.00
N ALA A 82 9.45 -8.96 -10.18
CA ALA A 82 8.03 -8.84 -9.86
C ALA A 82 7.17 -9.75 -10.73
N ILE A 83 7.51 -9.88 -12.02
CA ILE A 83 6.82 -10.80 -12.93
C ILE A 83 6.99 -12.24 -12.48
N ARG A 84 8.21 -12.66 -12.09
CA ARG A 84 8.45 -14.00 -11.57
C ARG A 84 7.62 -14.27 -10.32
N LEU A 85 7.56 -13.30 -9.43
CA LEU A 85 6.80 -13.41 -8.18
C LEU A 85 5.30 -13.50 -8.47
N SER A 86 4.80 -12.69 -9.40
CA SER A 86 3.42 -12.73 -9.87
C SER A 86 3.04 -14.11 -10.39
N PHE A 87 3.90 -14.71 -11.21
CA PHE A 87 3.69 -16.05 -11.75
C PHE A 87 3.69 -17.10 -10.64
N ARG A 88 4.69 -17.06 -9.76
CA ARG A 88 4.85 -18.05 -8.68
C ARG A 88 3.69 -18.04 -7.69
N LEU A 89 3.19 -16.87 -7.34
CA LEU A 89 2.11 -16.72 -6.36
C LEU A 89 0.73 -16.62 -7.02
N ASN A 90 0.67 -16.56 -8.34
CA ASN A 90 -0.57 -16.38 -9.09
C ASN A 90 -1.34 -15.12 -8.63
N ILE A 91 -0.66 -13.99 -8.61
CA ILE A 91 -1.19 -12.70 -8.18
C ILE A 91 -1.02 -11.67 -9.29
N TYR A 92 -1.78 -10.57 -9.18
CA TYR A 92 -1.59 -9.44 -10.10
C TYR A 92 -0.27 -8.72 -9.80
N ALA A 93 0.24 -8.02 -10.80
CA ALA A 93 1.55 -7.37 -10.72
C ALA A 93 1.63 -6.31 -9.63
N TYR A 94 0.54 -5.57 -9.37
CA TYR A 94 0.55 -4.54 -8.33
C TYR A 94 0.89 -5.11 -6.95
N ASP A 95 0.32 -6.26 -6.59
CA ASP A 95 0.67 -6.94 -5.34
C ASP A 95 2.12 -7.40 -5.36
N ALA A 96 2.60 -7.89 -6.51
CA ALA A 96 3.99 -8.30 -6.67
C ALA A 96 4.96 -7.14 -6.48
N TYR A 97 4.60 -5.92 -6.89
CA TYR A 97 5.44 -4.74 -6.68
C TYR A 97 5.60 -4.42 -5.19
N VAL A 98 4.53 -4.49 -4.43
CA VAL A 98 4.58 -4.24 -2.97
C VAL A 98 5.42 -5.31 -2.28
N LEU A 99 5.17 -6.59 -2.59
CA LEU A 99 5.92 -7.70 -2.02
C LEU A 99 7.40 -7.61 -2.40
N GLY A 100 7.70 -7.32 -3.66
CA GLY A 100 9.07 -7.15 -4.14
C GLY A 100 9.79 -6.00 -3.44
N CYS A 101 9.10 -4.90 -3.25
CA CYS A 101 9.63 -3.75 -2.50
C CYS A 101 10.00 -4.15 -1.07
N ALA A 102 9.12 -4.87 -0.39
CA ALA A 102 9.37 -5.33 0.98
C ALA A 102 10.56 -6.29 1.06
N LEU A 103 10.71 -7.18 0.08
CA LEU A 103 11.85 -8.10 0.04
C LEU A 103 13.17 -7.34 -0.15
N VAL A 104 13.21 -6.38 -1.08
CA VAL A 104 14.42 -5.57 -1.33
C VAL A 104 14.77 -4.73 -0.12
N MET A 105 13.78 -4.09 0.50
CA MET A 105 13.96 -3.21 1.64
C MET A 105 14.10 -3.96 2.97
N ARG A 106 13.80 -5.25 3.00
CA ARG A 106 13.77 -6.07 4.21
C ARG A 106 12.93 -5.44 5.30
N SER A 107 11.76 -4.96 4.91
CA SER A 107 10.88 -4.19 5.80
C SER A 107 9.50 -4.82 5.84
N PRO A 108 8.79 -4.71 6.96
CA PRO A 108 7.41 -5.16 7.04
C PRO A 108 6.49 -4.30 6.18
N ILE A 109 5.33 -4.86 5.84
CA ILE A 109 4.31 -4.18 5.04
C ILE A 109 3.16 -3.73 5.92
N LEU A 110 2.74 -2.49 5.77
CA LEU A 110 1.48 -1.98 6.31
C LEU A 110 0.41 -2.15 5.26
N THR A 111 -0.56 -3.00 5.53
CA THR A 111 -1.66 -3.28 4.61
C THR A 111 -2.93 -3.61 5.38
N LEU A 112 -4.08 -3.28 4.79
CA LEU A 112 -5.39 -3.73 5.24
C LEU A 112 -5.95 -4.83 4.34
N ASP A 113 -5.21 -5.23 3.32
CA ASP A 113 -5.60 -6.28 2.37
C ASP A 113 -5.17 -7.64 2.92
N ARG A 114 -6.15 -8.47 3.29
CA ARG A 114 -5.89 -9.79 3.86
C ARG A 114 -5.22 -10.73 2.88
N GLY A 115 -5.54 -10.63 1.59
CA GLY A 115 -4.91 -11.44 0.55
C GLY A 115 -3.42 -11.13 0.43
N LEU A 116 -3.08 -9.85 0.39
CA LEU A 116 -1.68 -9.41 0.36
C LEU A 116 -0.93 -9.86 1.62
N ALA A 117 -1.55 -9.71 2.79
CA ALA A 117 -0.95 -10.16 4.05
C ALA A 117 -0.66 -11.65 4.06
N ALA A 118 -1.55 -12.47 3.49
CA ALA A 118 -1.33 -13.92 3.38
C ALA A 118 -0.14 -14.24 2.48
N HIS A 119 -0.01 -13.55 1.34
CA HIS A 119 1.14 -13.72 0.44
C HIS A 119 2.44 -13.26 1.08
N ALA A 120 2.40 -12.15 1.82
CA ALA A 120 3.55 -11.65 2.57
C ALA A 120 4.03 -12.70 3.58
N LYS A 121 3.11 -13.32 4.30
CA LYS A 121 3.43 -14.37 5.26
C LYS A 121 4.14 -15.54 4.59
N THR A 122 3.66 -15.97 3.43
CA THR A 122 4.29 -17.04 2.65
C THR A 122 5.75 -16.72 2.32
N LEU A 123 6.07 -15.45 2.11
CA LEU A 123 7.41 -14.96 1.78
C LEU A 123 8.25 -14.61 3.01
N GLY A 124 7.73 -14.80 4.21
CA GLY A 124 8.43 -14.44 5.44
C GLY A 124 8.45 -12.93 5.72
N ILE A 125 7.54 -12.17 5.10
CA ILE A 125 7.41 -10.73 5.32
C ILE A 125 6.39 -10.48 6.43
N GLU A 126 6.77 -9.70 7.42
CA GLU A 126 5.86 -9.33 8.52
C GLU A 126 4.82 -8.31 8.05
N THR A 127 3.60 -8.46 8.54
CA THR A 127 2.51 -7.51 8.35
C THR A 127 1.91 -7.23 9.72
N PRO A 128 2.26 -6.08 10.35
CA PRO A 128 1.72 -5.75 11.67
C PRO A 128 0.19 -5.70 11.66
N GLY A 129 -0.41 -6.24 12.71
CA GLY A 129 -1.86 -6.17 12.89
C GLY A 129 -2.30 -4.74 13.17
N ILE A 130 -3.31 -4.27 12.45
CA ILE A 130 -3.89 -2.95 12.65
C ILE A 130 -5.15 -3.11 13.49
N VAL A 131 -5.09 -2.66 14.74
CA VAL A 131 -6.20 -2.76 15.69
C VAL A 131 -6.94 -1.44 15.73
N VAL A 132 -8.23 -1.50 15.45
CA VAL A 132 -9.12 -0.33 15.46
C VAL A 132 -9.66 -0.06 16.85
#